data_d6d336c1a2df50afe71f75f4a927f6b9
#
_entry.id   d6d336c1a2df50afe71f75f4a927f6b9
#
_cell.length_a   1.000
_cell.length_b   1.000
_cell.length_c   1.000
_cell.angle_alpha   90.00
_cell.angle_beta   90.00
_cell.angle_gamma   90.00
#
_symmetry.space_group_name_H-M   'P 1'
#
loop_
_entity.id
_entity.type
_entity.pdbx_description
1 polymer ?
#
loop_
_entity_poly.entity_id
_entity_poly.type
_entity_poly.pdbx_seq_one_letter_code
_entity_poly.pdbx_strand_id
1 'polypeptide(L)'
;MSRAGSIEQTFVQLEDGIHRITLPLPTGPKHVHCYVAHGTLFDTGLGLGDAPWESVNVERIAITHFHPDHVGGAEGAARATGAHVSQGGLDYAQCERVWGSDDWPERIAAWFVRHGVPANVAEDLIVQGHAFAPFIRYAIDPDFLYEGSEVGGWKVLELPGHADGHLGFLRDGALISGDHLLRRITPAVGLYPESRPDPLGDYLTSLERTIELAPRVVYPGHGEPIHDAATRARELIEHHRVRLDETAAALSTKPRTAYEISLDLFGRELTPTQRRFAVAETLSHLERLVREGRATRSEDDNRVSYTS
;
A
#
# COMPACT_ATOMS: atom_id res chain seq x y z
N MET A 1 11.51 -2.63 -33.54
CA MET A 1 10.26 -2.55 -32.76
C MET A 1 9.94 -3.95 -32.25
N SER A 2 10.40 -4.26 -31.05
CA SER A 2 10.16 -5.55 -30.37
C SER A 2 8.76 -5.49 -29.76
N ARG A 3 7.88 -6.44 -30.07
CA ARG A 3 6.59 -6.61 -29.42
C ARG A 3 6.85 -6.84 -27.94
N ALA A 4 6.49 -5.87 -27.09
CA ALA A 4 6.34 -6.10 -25.67
C ALA A 4 5.31 -7.24 -25.51
N GLY A 5 5.71 -8.35 -24.86
CA GLY A 5 4.81 -9.46 -24.63
C GLY A 5 3.60 -8.97 -23.86
N SER A 6 2.43 -9.12 -24.43
CA SER A 6 1.16 -8.92 -23.75
C SER A 6 1.11 -9.88 -22.55
N ILE A 7 1.13 -9.34 -21.33
CA ILE A 7 0.76 -10.12 -20.15
C ILE A 7 -0.74 -10.37 -20.33
N GLU A 8 -1.11 -11.62 -20.65
CA GLU A 8 -2.51 -12.01 -20.78
C GLU A 8 -3.21 -11.78 -19.43
N GLN A 9 -4.33 -11.08 -19.45
CA GLN A 9 -5.26 -10.99 -18.33
C GLN A 9 -5.74 -12.41 -18.03
N THR A 10 -5.47 -12.89 -16.83
CA THR A 10 -5.84 -14.26 -16.45
C THR A 10 -7.04 -14.20 -15.51
N PHE A 11 -8.13 -14.86 -15.91
CA PHE A 11 -9.30 -15.10 -15.06
C PHE A 11 -9.23 -16.52 -14.53
N VAL A 12 -9.12 -16.66 -13.20
CA VAL A 12 -8.95 -17.95 -12.54
C VAL A 12 -10.01 -18.12 -11.47
N GLN A 13 -10.78 -19.20 -11.55
CA GLN A 13 -11.67 -19.61 -10.48
C GLN A 13 -10.85 -20.21 -9.33
N LEU A 14 -11.04 -19.70 -8.15
CA LEU A 14 -10.47 -20.16 -6.89
C LEU A 14 -11.54 -20.90 -6.07
N GLU A 15 -11.23 -21.24 -4.83
CA GLU A 15 -12.20 -21.80 -3.88
C GLU A 15 -13.30 -20.79 -3.53
N ASP A 16 -14.38 -21.26 -2.91
CA ASP A 16 -15.46 -20.44 -2.34
C ASP A 16 -16.20 -19.53 -3.35
N GLY A 17 -16.18 -19.85 -4.64
CA GLY A 17 -16.81 -19.03 -5.66
C GLY A 17 -16.11 -17.69 -5.91
N ILE A 18 -14.84 -17.58 -5.49
CA ILE A 18 -13.98 -16.42 -5.73
C ILE A 18 -13.31 -16.58 -7.08
N HIS A 19 -13.29 -15.52 -7.86
CA HIS A 19 -12.56 -15.43 -9.13
C HIS A 19 -11.45 -14.38 -9.00
N ARG A 20 -10.23 -14.78 -9.32
CA ARG A 20 -9.08 -13.88 -9.38
C ARG A 20 -8.92 -13.37 -10.81
N ILE A 21 -8.79 -12.07 -10.93
CA ILE A 21 -8.45 -11.37 -12.17
C ILE A 21 -7.05 -10.78 -11.97
N THR A 22 -6.12 -11.19 -12.82
CA THR A 22 -4.73 -10.68 -12.76
C THR A 22 -4.55 -9.61 -13.81
N LEU A 23 -4.20 -8.40 -13.37
CA LEU A 23 -3.95 -7.24 -14.24
C LEU A 23 -2.46 -6.90 -14.27
N PRO A 24 -1.93 -6.49 -15.43
CA PRO A 24 -0.52 -6.15 -15.56
C PRO A 24 -0.19 -4.82 -14.90
N LEU A 25 1.02 -4.73 -14.33
CA LEU A 25 1.62 -3.49 -13.84
C LEU A 25 2.89 -3.16 -14.63
N PRO A 26 3.12 -1.88 -14.99
CA PRO A 26 4.31 -1.47 -15.72
C PRO A 26 5.58 -1.48 -14.85
N THR A 27 5.42 -1.47 -13.52
CA THR A 27 6.50 -1.40 -12.54
C THR A 27 6.21 -2.29 -11.34
N GLY A 28 7.20 -2.49 -10.47
CA GLY A 28 7.04 -3.22 -9.21
C GLY A 28 6.69 -4.70 -9.39
N PRO A 29 5.69 -5.22 -8.70
CA PRO A 29 5.31 -6.64 -8.74
C PRO A 29 4.61 -7.02 -10.04
N LYS A 30 4.97 -6.53 -11.19
CA LYS A 30 4.49 -6.83 -12.56
C LYS A 30 2.99 -7.09 -12.75
N HIS A 31 2.24 -7.40 -11.72
CA HIS A 31 0.80 -7.66 -11.73
C HIS A 31 0.17 -7.35 -10.38
N VAL A 32 -1.12 -7.04 -10.39
CA VAL A 32 -2.01 -6.93 -9.22
C VAL A 32 -3.20 -7.86 -9.42
N HIS A 33 -3.74 -8.36 -8.34
CA HIS A 33 -4.94 -9.21 -8.33
C HIS A 33 -6.14 -8.42 -7.85
N CYS A 34 -7.19 -8.44 -8.66
CA CYS A 34 -8.54 -8.07 -8.28
C CYS A 34 -9.35 -9.35 -8.08
N TYR A 35 -10.36 -9.30 -7.23
CA TYR A 35 -11.19 -10.48 -6.96
C TYR A 35 -12.66 -10.19 -7.21
N VAL A 36 -13.37 -11.14 -7.79
CA VAL A 36 -14.84 -11.08 -7.91
C VAL A 36 -15.43 -12.23 -7.13
N ALA A 37 -16.29 -11.91 -6.18
CA ALA A 37 -17.00 -12.90 -5.37
C ALA A 37 -18.37 -12.39 -4.95
N HIS A 38 -19.40 -13.20 -5.12
CA HIS A 38 -20.78 -12.89 -4.71
C HIS A 38 -21.28 -11.52 -5.20
N GLY A 39 -21.00 -11.18 -6.48
CA GLY A 39 -21.39 -9.92 -7.09
C GLY A 39 -20.57 -8.69 -6.62
N THR A 40 -19.50 -8.90 -5.85
CA THR A 40 -18.61 -7.81 -5.41
C THR A 40 -17.25 -7.94 -6.09
N LEU A 41 -16.79 -6.86 -6.71
CA LEU A 41 -15.42 -6.69 -7.21
C LEU A 41 -14.58 -6.03 -6.12
N PHE A 42 -13.47 -6.65 -5.75
CA PHE A 42 -12.48 -6.12 -4.81
C PHE A 42 -11.26 -5.64 -5.59
N ASP A 43 -10.98 -4.35 -5.46
CA ASP A 43 -9.97 -3.60 -6.20
C ASP A 43 -10.20 -3.57 -7.72
N THR A 44 -9.53 -2.65 -8.41
CA THR A 44 -9.80 -2.32 -9.80
C THR A 44 -8.55 -2.21 -10.67
N GLY A 45 -7.39 -2.47 -10.09
CA GLY A 45 -6.11 -2.31 -10.77
C GLY A 45 -5.73 -0.84 -10.99
N LEU A 46 -4.70 -0.65 -11.81
CA LEU A 46 -4.16 0.67 -12.14
C LEU A 46 -5.02 1.47 -13.14
N GLY A 47 -6.02 0.85 -13.76
CA GLY A 47 -6.84 1.50 -14.78
C GLY A 47 -6.17 1.64 -16.15
N LEU A 48 -5.06 0.94 -16.38
CA LEU A 48 -4.37 0.92 -17.67
C LEU A 48 -4.88 -0.23 -18.53
N GLY A 49 -5.28 0.09 -19.76
CA GLY A 49 -5.75 -0.88 -20.74
C GLY A 49 -7.21 -1.33 -20.55
N ASP A 50 -7.62 -2.32 -21.34
CA ASP A 50 -8.98 -2.86 -21.32
C ASP A 50 -9.10 -3.86 -20.17
N ALA A 51 -9.77 -3.47 -19.10
CA ALA A 51 -10.09 -4.39 -18.00
C ALA A 51 -11.39 -5.15 -18.34
N PRO A 52 -11.55 -6.42 -17.91
CA PRO A 52 -12.64 -7.30 -18.35
C PRO A 52 -13.96 -7.05 -17.59
N TRP A 53 -14.18 -5.85 -17.07
CA TRP A 53 -15.31 -5.56 -16.19
C TRP A 53 -16.66 -5.83 -16.81
N GLU A 54 -16.83 -5.62 -18.12
CA GLU A 54 -18.08 -5.90 -18.86
C GLU A 54 -18.39 -7.39 -18.97
N SER A 55 -17.40 -8.26 -18.80
CA SER A 55 -17.53 -9.71 -18.90
C SER A 55 -17.82 -10.42 -17.58
N VAL A 56 -17.82 -9.68 -16.46
CA VAL A 56 -18.06 -10.22 -15.12
C VAL A 56 -19.32 -9.61 -14.50
N ASN A 57 -20.08 -10.42 -13.76
CA ASN A 57 -21.26 -9.93 -13.06
C ASN A 57 -20.84 -9.22 -11.78
N VAL A 58 -20.82 -7.87 -11.81
CA VAL A 58 -20.45 -7.00 -10.70
C VAL A 58 -21.63 -6.11 -10.34
N GLU A 59 -22.07 -6.20 -9.10
CA GLU A 59 -23.15 -5.38 -8.52
C GLU A 59 -22.58 -4.28 -7.60
N ARG A 60 -21.39 -4.50 -7.04
CA ARG A 60 -20.70 -3.62 -6.08
C ARG A 60 -19.21 -3.66 -6.33
N ILE A 61 -18.54 -2.56 -6.01
CA ILE A 61 -17.09 -2.45 -6.03
C ILE A 61 -16.64 -2.05 -4.63
N ALA A 62 -15.65 -2.75 -4.08
CA ALA A 62 -15.07 -2.46 -2.78
C ALA A 62 -13.56 -2.30 -2.93
N ILE A 63 -13.00 -1.18 -2.46
CA ILE A 63 -11.58 -0.85 -2.56
C ILE A 63 -10.90 -1.15 -1.24
N THR A 64 -9.79 -1.90 -1.30
CA THR A 64 -8.99 -2.21 -0.11
C THR A 64 -8.23 -1.00 0.39
N HIS A 65 -7.58 -0.25 -0.51
CA HIS A 65 -6.80 0.93 -0.13
C HIS A 65 -6.52 1.85 -1.34
N PHE A 66 -5.96 3.05 -1.05
CA PHE A 66 -5.82 4.15 -2.00
C PHE A 66 -4.65 4.01 -3.00
N HIS A 67 -3.80 2.98 -2.90
CA HIS A 67 -2.66 2.84 -3.81
C HIS A 67 -3.12 2.65 -5.26
N PRO A 68 -2.33 3.17 -6.22
CA PRO A 68 -2.76 3.30 -7.61
C PRO A 68 -3.20 2.00 -8.26
N ASP A 69 -2.51 0.91 -7.94
CA ASP A 69 -2.75 -0.41 -8.51
C ASP A 69 -3.96 -1.14 -7.89
N HIS A 70 -4.62 -0.52 -6.91
CA HIS A 70 -5.86 -0.99 -6.30
C HIS A 70 -7.04 -0.09 -6.67
N VAL A 71 -6.90 1.23 -6.54
CA VAL A 71 -7.98 2.19 -6.74
C VAL A 71 -7.99 2.82 -8.13
N GLY A 72 -6.88 2.72 -8.88
CA GLY A 72 -6.66 3.54 -10.09
C GLY A 72 -7.66 3.32 -11.22
N GLY A 73 -8.29 2.15 -11.28
CA GLY A 73 -9.33 1.82 -12.26
C GLY A 73 -10.77 2.01 -11.78
N ALA A 74 -11.01 2.54 -10.57
CA ALA A 74 -12.34 2.53 -9.94
C ALA A 74 -13.42 3.27 -10.74
N GLU A 75 -13.11 4.45 -11.27
CA GLU A 75 -14.05 5.18 -12.13
C GLU A 75 -14.42 4.40 -13.39
N GLY A 76 -13.42 3.78 -14.03
CA GLY A 76 -13.62 2.96 -15.23
C GLY A 76 -14.45 1.71 -14.96
N ALA A 77 -14.17 1.02 -13.85
CA ALA A 77 -14.92 -0.17 -13.42
C ALA A 77 -16.38 0.18 -13.09
N ALA A 78 -16.61 1.26 -12.35
CA ALA A 78 -17.96 1.73 -12.04
C ALA A 78 -18.76 2.07 -13.31
N ARG A 79 -18.13 2.73 -14.26
CA ARG A 79 -18.76 3.07 -15.54
C ARG A 79 -19.11 1.82 -16.37
N ALA A 80 -18.20 0.85 -16.44
CA ALA A 80 -18.39 -0.37 -17.22
C ALA A 80 -19.48 -1.29 -16.64
N THR A 81 -19.58 -1.36 -15.30
CA THR A 81 -20.49 -2.28 -14.60
C THR A 81 -21.80 -1.63 -14.15
N GLY A 82 -21.83 -0.31 -14.01
CA GLY A 82 -22.93 0.42 -13.35
C GLY A 82 -22.95 0.24 -11.82
N ALA A 83 -21.93 -0.41 -11.24
CA ALA A 83 -21.84 -0.67 -9.82
C ALA A 83 -21.36 0.53 -9.02
N HIS A 84 -21.88 0.70 -7.79
CA HIS A 84 -21.38 1.69 -6.84
C HIS A 84 -20.03 1.26 -6.27
N VAL A 85 -19.17 2.26 -6.01
CA VAL A 85 -17.86 2.07 -5.36
C VAL A 85 -18.01 2.35 -3.87
N SER A 86 -17.44 1.45 -3.06
CA SER A 86 -17.34 1.60 -1.61
C SER A 86 -15.86 1.59 -1.21
N GLN A 87 -15.46 2.47 -0.30
CA GLN A 87 -14.06 2.65 0.13
C GLN A 87 -13.99 3.12 1.59
N GLY A 88 -12.86 2.89 2.27
CA GLY A 88 -12.59 3.46 3.58
C GLY A 88 -12.49 4.99 3.52
N GLY A 89 -13.12 5.70 4.47
CA GLY A 89 -13.14 7.16 4.47
C GLY A 89 -11.74 7.79 4.60
N LEU A 90 -10.83 7.18 5.37
CA LEU A 90 -9.44 7.66 5.48
C LEU A 90 -8.70 7.51 4.16
N ASP A 91 -8.86 6.39 3.47
CA ASP A 91 -8.19 6.14 2.19
C ASP A 91 -8.80 6.97 1.05
N TYR A 92 -10.11 7.26 1.11
CA TYR A 92 -10.71 8.22 0.19
C TYR A 92 -10.12 9.62 0.36
N ALA A 93 -9.96 10.08 1.61
CA ALA A 93 -9.29 11.35 1.87
C ALA A 93 -7.83 11.36 1.37
N GLN A 94 -7.14 10.22 1.38
CA GLN A 94 -5.82 10.07 0.75
C GLN A 94 -5.88 10.15 -0.78
N CYS A 95 -6.91 9.56 -1.41
CA CYS A 95 -7.12 9.74 -2.86
C CYS A 95 -7.22 11.21 -3.23
N GLU A 96 -8.03 11.99 -2.50
CA GLU A 96 -8.20 13.43 -2.77
C GLU A 96 -6.90 14.22 -2.56
N ARG A 97 -6.15 13.92 -1.49
CA ARG A 97 -4.91 14.63 -1.16
C ARG A 97 -3.74 14.28 -2.07
N VAL A 98 -3.69 13.07 -2.57
CA VAL A 98 -2.57 12.53 -3.35
C VAL A 98 -2.88 12.55 -4.85
N TRP A 99 -3.96 11.93 -5.27
CA TRP A 99 -4.31 11.79 -6.69
C TRP A 99 -5.19 12.93 -7.22
N GLY A 100 -5.99 13.53 -6.34
CA GLY A 100 -6.84 14.68 -6.65
C GLY A 100 -6.14 16.04 -6.52
N SER A 101 -4.88 16.07 -6.09
CA SER A 101 -4.13 17.30 -5.85
C SER A 101 -3.01 17.48 -6.87
N ASP A 102 -2.96 18.66 -7.51
CA ASP A 102 -1.94 18.97 -8.52
C ASP A 102 -0.55 19.22 -7.89
N ASP A 103 -0.48 19.56 -6.59
CA ASP A 103 0.77 19.92 -5.89
C ASP A 103 1.37 18.77 -5.06
N TRP A 104 0.76 17.58 -5.09
CA TRP A 104 1.27 16.43 -4.34
C TRP A 104 2.72 16.07 -4.66
N PRO A 105 3.17 16.04 -5.95
CA PRO A 105 4.55 15.73 -6.29
C PRO A 105 5.56 16.71 -5.65
N GLU A 106 5.22 17.99 -5.55
CA GLU A 106 6.04 19.02 -4.92
C GLU A 106 6.06 18.86 -3.40
N ARG A 107 4.91 18.59 -2.79
CA ARG A 107 4.80 18.41 -1.33
C ARG A 107 5.60 17.19 -0.87
N ILE A 108 5.51 16.07 -1.57
CA ILE A 108 6.29 14.88 -1.22
C ILE A 108 7.79 15.09 -1.45
N ALA A 109 8.19 15.80 -2.50
CA ALA A 109 9.58 16.15 -2.75
C ALA A 109 10.15 17.04 -1.64
N ALA A 110 9.41 18.08 -1.25
CA ALA A 110 9.79 18.95 -0.13
C ALA A 110 9.91 18.16 1.19
N TRP A 111 8.99 17.22 1.45
CA TRP A 111 9.07 16.32 2.58
C TRP A 111 10.36 15.50 2.59
N PHE A 112 10.72 14.90 1.46
CA PHE A 112 11.94 14.11 1.38
C PHE A 112 13.21 14.96 1.51
N VAL A 113 13.23 16.19 0.96
CA VAL A 113 14.35 17.13 1.16
C VAL A 113 14.53 17.44 2.64
N ARG A 114 13.46 17.67 3.37
CA ARG A 114 13.48 17.86 4.83
C ARG A 114 14.09 16.68 5.59
N HIS A 115 13.95 15.48 5.05
CA HIS A 115 14.51 14.23 5.60
C HIS A 115 15.86 13.84 5.00
N GLY A 116 16.52 14.78 4.30
CA GLY A 116 17.91 14.68 3.84
C GLY A 116 18.11 14.18 2.41
N VAL A 117 17.02 13.93 1.66
CA VAL A 117 17.14 13.56 0.23
C VAL A 117 17.69 14.75 -0.54
N PRO A 118 18.73 14.58 -1.39
CA PRO A 118 19.26 15.64 -2.23
C PRO A 118 18.21 16.22 -3.17
N ALA A 119 18.23 17.55 -3.39
CA ALA A 119 17.22 18.25 -4.19
C ALA A 119 17.08 17.69 -5.61
N ASN A 120 18.19 17.33 -6.26
CA ASN A 120 18.16 16.74 -7.60
C ASN A 120 17.47 15.36 -7.64
N VAL A 121 17.56 14.57 -6.55
CA VAL A 121 16.84 13.29 -6.45
C VAL A 121 15.34 13.54 -6.19
N ALA A 122 15.02 14.57 -5.43
CA ALA A 122 13.63 14.96 -5.18
C ALA A 122 12.94 15.53 -6.43
N GLU A 123 13.65 16.25 -7.30
CA GLU A 123 13.17 16.70 -8.61
C GLU A 123 12.74 15.55 -9.52
N ASP A 124 13.47 14.44 -9.53
CA ASP A 124 13.09 13.23 -10.28
C ASP A 124 11.74 12.67 -9.79
N LEU A 125 11.44 12.78 -8.49
CA LEU A 125 10.15 12.34 -7.92
C LEU A 125 8.99 13.24 -8.36
N ILE A 126 9.22 14.55 -8.52
CA ILE A 126 8.21 15.49 -9.04
C ILE A 126 7.85 15.11 -10.47
N VAL A 127 8.85 14.92 -11.34
CA VAL A 127 8.64 14.53 -12.75
C VAL A 127 7.88 13.21 -12.84
N GLN A 128 8.26 12.20 -12.04
CA GLN A 128 7.56 10.91 -12.02
C GLN A 128 6.14 11.04 -11.49
N GLY A 129 5.91 11.83 -10.44
CA GLY A 129 4.60 12.07 -9.87
C GLY A 129 3.63 12.68 -10.88
N HIS A 130 4.01 13.76 -11.54
CA HIS A 130 3.18 14.40 -12.59
C HIS A 130 2.93 13.49 -13.80
N ALA A 131 3.90 12.66 -14.17
CA ALA A 131 3.73 11.71 -15.26
C ALA A 131 2.74 10.58 -14.92
N PHE A 132 2.62 10.21 -13.65
CA PHE A 132 1.84 9.06 -13.21
C PHE A 132 0.42 9.42 -12.74
N ALA A 133 0.24 10.52 -12.02
CA ALA A 133 -1.03 10.94 -11.43
C ALA A 133 -2.23 10.96 -12.40
N PRO A 134 -2.08 11.42 -13.68
CA PRO A 134 -3.21 11.46 -14.63
C PRO A 134 -3.83 10.11 -14.96
N PHE A 135 -3.13 9.01 -14.70
CA PHE A 135 -3.64 7.65 -14.95
C PHE A 135 -4.51 7.13 -13.81
N ILE A 136 -4.46 7.73 -12.62
CA ILE A 136 -5.21 7.27 -11.46
C ILE A 136 -6.61 7.86 -11.50
N ARG A 137 -7.62 7.01 -11.69
CA ARG A 137 -9.02 7.37 -11.80
C ARG A 137 -9.83 6.72 -10.67
N TYR A 138 -9.68 7.28 -9.45
CA TYR A 138 -10.47 6.87 -8.30
C TYR A 138 -11.93 7.33 -8.45
N ALA A 139 -12.86 6.68 -7.75
CA ALA A 139 -14.26 7.08 -7.76
C ALA A 139 -14.44 8.37 -6.94
N ILE A 140 -15.29 9.28 -7.45
CA ILE A 140 -15.72 10.46 -6.73
C ILE A 140 -16.98 10.09 -5.95
N ASP A 141 -17.03 10.49 -4.66
CA ASP A 141 -18.18 10.29 -3.77
C ASP A 141 -18.55 8.78 -3.57
N PRO A 142 -17.60 7.94 -3.10
CA PRO A 142 -17.89 6.53 -2.81
C PRO A 142 -18.72 6.39 -1.53
N ASP A 143 -19.39 5.25 -1.38
CA ASP A 143 -19.97 4.85 -0.10
C ASP A 143 -18.86 4.53 0.91
N PHE A 144 -18.94 5.07 2.14
CA PHE A 144 -17.89 4.85 3.13
C PHE A 144 -18.10 3.56 3.90
N LEU A 145 -17.02 2.77 3.97
CA LEU A 145 -16.91 1.56 4.76
C LEU A 145 -16.10 1.82 6.04
N TYR A 146 -16.49 1.14 7.11
CA TYR A 146 -15.88 1.23 8.44
C TYR A 146 -15.71 -0.16 9.03
N GLU A 147 -14.93 -0.28 10.10
CA GLU A 147 -14.81 -1.51 10.88
C GLU A 147 -16.18 -2.10 11.20
N GLY A 148 -16.37 -3.36 10.82
CA GLY A 148 -17.62 -4.08 11.05
C GLY A 148 -18.76 -3.80 10.06
N SER A 149 -18.59 -2.85 9.12
CA SER A 149 -19.50 -2.71 7.97
C SER A 149 -19.60 -4.01 7.19
N GLU A 150 -20.60 -4.12 6.33
CA GLU A 150 -20.76 -5.28 5.45
C GLU A 150 -20.99 -4.82 4.00
N VAL A 151 -20.31 -5.46 3.07
CA VAL A 151 -20.47 -5.26 1.62
C VAL A 151 -20.61 -6.60 0.91
N GLY A 152 -21.77 -6.85 0.27
CA GLY A 152 -22.02 -8.11 -0.44
C GLY A 152 -21.90 -9.38 0.42
N GLY A 153 -22.17 -9.30 1.74
CA GLY A 153 -22.00 -10.39 2.69
C GLY A 153 -20.55 -10.60 3.17
N TRP A 154 -19.65 -9.63 2.88
CA TRP A 154 -18.28 -9.60 3.38
C TRP A 154 -18.18 -8.60 4.53
N LYS A 155 -17.71 -9.05 5.68
CA LYS A 155 -17.43 -8.20 6.83
C LYS A 155 -16.17 -7.37 6.56
N VAL A 156 -16.26 -6.07 6.77
CA VAL A 156 -15.14 -5.14 6.63
C VAL A 156 -14.29 -5.15 7.89
N LEU A 157 -12.98 -5.23 7.71
CA LEU A 157 -11.96 -5.13 8.76
C LEU A 157 -11.03 -3.97 8.44
N GLU A 158 -10.79 -3.08 9.39
CA GLU A 158 -9.71 -2.08 9.28
C GLU A 158 -8.37 -2.75 9.61
N LEU A 159 -7.43 -2.71 8.67
CA LEU A 159 -6.09 -3.29 8.76
C LEU A 159 -5.02 -2.25 8.39
N PRO A 160 -4.94 -1.14 9.16
CA PRO A 160 -4.03 -0.04 8.85
C PRO A 160 -2.56 -0.45 8.94
N GLY A 161 -1.70 0.35 8.28
CA GLY A 161 -0.25 0.24 8.32
C GLY A 161 0.41 0.38 6.97
N HIS A 162 0.10 -0.49 6.00
CA HIS A 162 0.53 -0.32 4.60
C HIS A 162 -0.11 0.93 3.97
N ALA A 163 -1.38 1.16 4.27
CA ALA A 163 -2.10 2.40 4.08
C ALA A 163 -2.92 2.72 5.34
N ASP A 164 -3.20 3.99 5.60
CA ASP A 164 -3.81 4.44 6.86
C ASP A 164 -5.25 3.95 7.05
N GLY A 165 -6.00 3.85 5.98
CA GLY A 165 -7.39 3.38 5.96
C GLY A 165 -7.55 2.03 5.27
N HIS A 166 -6.49 1.22 5.21
CA HIS A 166 -6.50 -0.07 4.55
C HIS A 166 -7.59 -0.99 5.10
N LEU A 167 -8.39 -1.57 4.21
CA LEU A 167 -9.47 -2.50 4.51
C LEU A 167 -9.15 -3.92 4.05
N GLY A 168 -9.58 -4.89 4.86
CA GLY A 168 -9.71 -6.29 4.47
C GLY A 168 -11.17 -6.71 4.48
N PHE A 169 -11.51 -7.74 3.71
CA PHE A 169 -12.88 -8.24 3.59
C PHE A 169 -12.92 -9.72 3.94
N LEU A 170 -13.67 -10.05 5.01
CA LEU A 170 -13.73 -11.40 5.58
C LEU A 170 -15.09 -12.03 5.34
N ARG A 171 -15.10 -13.25 4.81
CA ARG A 171 -16.29 -14.10 4.70
C ARG A 171 -15.94 -15.58 4.80
N ASP A 172 -16.61 -16.33 5.64
CA ASP A 172 -16.47 -17.79 5.78
C ASP A 172 -15.02 -18.27 5.96
N GLY A 173 -14.20 -17.45 6.68
CA GLY A 173 -12.78 -17.70 6.89
C GLY A 173 -11.87 -17.36 5.70
N ALA A 174 -12.41 -16.88 4.59
CA ALA A 174 -11.64 -16.30 3.49
C ALA A 174 -11.44 -14.80 3.71
N LEU A 175 -10.22 -14.31 3.60
CA LEU A 175 -9.88 -12.89 3.74
C LEU A 175 -9.31 -12.35 2.43
N ILE A 176 -9.97 -11.39 1.81
CA ILE A 176 -9.39 -10.56 0.77
C ILE A 176 -8.62 -9.45 1.47
N SER A 177 -7.29 -9.46 1.35
CA SER A 177 -6.41 -8.69 2.22
C SER A 177 -5.78 -7.45 1.56
N GLY A 178 -6.02 -7.21 0.26
CA GLY A 178 -5.21 -6.21 -0.45
C GLY A 178 -3.72 -6.44 -0.17
N ASP A 179 -3.01 -5.42 0.20
CA ASP A 179 -1.57 -5.46 0.50
C ASP A 179 -1.24 -5.55 1.99
N HIS A 180 -2.22 -5.90 2.83
CA HIS A 180 -1.95 -6.13 4.25
C HIS A 180 -1.04 -7.34 4.48
N LEU A 181 -1.28 -8.46 3.79
CA LEU A 181 -0.50 -9.68 3.95
C LEU A 181 -0.11 -10.25 2.57
N LEU A 182 1.18 -10.29 2.26
CA LEU A 182 1.73 -10.80 1.01
C LEU A 182 2.58 -12.04 1.24
N ARG A 183 2.49 -13.03 0.32
CA ARG A 183 3.08 -14.35 0.54
C ARG A 183 4.60 -14.37 0.60
N ARG A 184 5.29 -13.62 -0.27
CA ARG A 184 6.74 -13.70 -0.46
C ARG A 184 7.48 -12.39 -0.19
N ILE A 185 6.86 -11.28 -0.53
CA ILE A 185 7.42 -9.95 -0.32
C ILE A 185 6.85 -9.34 0.96
N THR A 186 7.55 -8.37 1.51
CA THR A 186 7.07 -7.57 2.62
C THR A 186 6.28 -6.40 2.06
N PRO A 187 5.06 -6.14 2.50
CA PRO A 187 4.37 -4.89 2.19
C PRO A 187 5.22 -3.69 2.60
N ALA A 188 5.27 -2.66 1.78
CA ALA A 188 5.94 -1.43 2.15
C ALA A 188 5.13 -0.70 3.24
N VAL A 189 5.77 -0.38 4.36
CA VAL A 189 5.17 0.40 5.45
C VAL A 189 5.95 1.69 5.58
N GLY A 190 5.54 2.71 4.84
CA GLY A 190 6.24 3.98 4.74
C GLY A 190 5.56 5.12 5.50
N LEU A 191 6.34 6.06 6.00
CA LEU A 191 5.84 7.33 6.51
C LEU A 191 5.93 8.41 5.43
N TYR A 192 4.80 9.05 5.15
CA TYR A 192 4.62 10.12 4.17
C TYR A 192 3.98 11.35 4.81
N PRO A 193 3.93 12.53 4.13
CA PRO A 193 3.40 13.76 4.72
C PRO A 193 1.99 13.63 5.31
N GLU A 194 1.14 12.86 4.66
CA GLU A 194 -0.26 12.67 5.04
C GLU A 194 -0.51 11.39 5.85
N SER A 195 0.53 10.61 6.14
CA SER A 195 0.40 9.37 6.92
C SER A 195 0.06 9.64 8.39
N ARG A 196 -0.60 8.68 9.00
CA ARG A 196 -0.70 8.58 10.47
C ARG A 196 0.70 8.53 11.08
N PRO A 197 0.88 9.01 12.32
CA PRO A 197 2.22 9.25 12.86
C PRO A 197 3.01 7.97 13.23
N ASP A 198 2.40 6.76 13.20
CA ASP A 198 3.08 5.49 13.49
C ASP A 198 2.54 4.35 12.60
N PRO A 199 2.76 4.42 11.29
CA PRO A 199 2.24 3.40 10.38
C PRO A 199 2.82 2.01 10.67
N LEU A 200 4.05 1.90 11.18
CA LEU A 200 4.63 0.61 11.56
C LEU A 200 3.95 0.03 12.79
N GLY A 201 3.64 0.84 13.81
CA GLY A 201 2.89 0.39 14.98
C GLY A 201 1.48 -0.07 14.63
N ASP A 202 0.80 0.67 13.75
CA ASP A 202 -0.51 0.28 13.23
C ASP A 202 -0.42 -1.05 12.46
N TYR A 203 0.61 -1.23 11.61
CA TYR A 203 0.83 -2.47 10.86
C TYR A 203 1.08 -3.69 11.76
N LEU A 204 1.95 -3.54 12.77
CA LEU A 204 2.23 -4.62 13.72
C LEU A 204 0.96 -5.04 14.47
N THR A 205 0.12 -4.08 14.88
CA THR A 205 -1.18 -4.34 15.51
C THR A 205 -2.13 -5.07 14.55
N SER A 206 -2.17 -4.69 13.29
CA SER A 206 -2.98 -5.34 12.26
C SER A 206 -2.50 -6.78 11.98
N LEU A 207 -1.19 -7.05 12.04
CA LEU A 207 -0.65 -8.40 11.93
C LEU A 207 -1.01 -9.27 13.13
N GLU A 208 -0.93 -8.75 14.36
CA GLU A 208 -1.38 -9.45 15.59
C GLU A 208 -2.87 -9.80 15.48
N ARG A 209 -3.69 -8.87 15.04
CA ARG A 209 -5.11 -9.10 14.76
C ARG A 209 -5.33 -10.21 13.72
N THR A 210 -4.49 -10.28 12.69
CA THR A 210 -4.58 -11.34 11.66
C THR A 210 -4.24 -12.71 12.25
N ILE A 211 -3.30 -12.79 13.19
CA ILE A 211 -2.98 -14.02 13.92
C ILE A 211 -4.19 -14.49 14.75
N GLU A 212 -4.84 -13.57 15.48
CA GLU A 212 -6.01 -13.87 16.29
C GLU A 212 -7.22 -14.29 15.45
N LEU A 213 -7.42 -13.61 14.31
CA LEU A 213 -8.49 -13.90 13.36
C LEU A 213 -8.34 -15.28 12.72
N ALA A 214 -7.09 -15.73 12.51
CA ALA A 214 -6.72 -17.00 11.93
C ALA A 214 -7.54 -17.36 10.66
N PRO A 215 -7.56 -16.51 9.61
CA PRO A 215 -8.32 -16.79 8.40
C PRO A 215 -7.83 -18.10 7.77
N ARG A 216 -8.76 -18.90 7.26
CA ARG A 216 -8.48 -20.20 6.61
C ARG A 216 -7.62 -20.01 5.35
N VAL A 217 -7.89 -18.95 4.60
CA VAL A 217 -7.16 -18.55 3.41
C VAL A 217 -7.16 -17.03 3.26
N VAL A 218 -6.04 -16.48 2.80
CA VAL A 218 -5.90 -15.06 2.47
C VAL A 218 -5.65 -14.91 0.98
N TYR A 219 -6.36 -14.02 0.35
CA TYR A 219 -6.27 -13.64 -1.06
C TYR A 219 -5.63 -12.25 -1.15
N PRO A 220 -4.31 -12.15 -1.42
CA PRO A 220 -3.57 -10.90 -1.42
C PRO A 220 -3.68 -10.15 -2.75
N GLY A 221 -3.38 -8.85 -2.73
CA GLY A 221 -3.26 -8.03 -3.94
C GLY A 221 -2.12 -8.48 -4.87
N HIS A 222 -1.08 -9.10 -4.31
CA HIS A 222 0.06 -9.60 -5.08
C HIS A 222 0.46 -11.01 -4.63
N GLY A 223 0.75 -11.87 -5.61
CA GLY A 223 1.23 -13.23 -5.36
C GLY A 223 0.12 -14.25 -5.13
N GLU A 224 0.48 -15.44 -4.67
CA GLU A 224 -0.44 -16.55 -4.53
C GLU A 224 -1.17 -16.53 -3.17
N PRO A 225 -2.34 -17.19 -3.05
CA PRO A 225 -3.07 -17.33 -1.80
C PRO A 225 -2.22 -17.88 -0.64
N ILE A 226 -2.57 -17.48 0.58
CA ILE A 226 -1.86 -17.83 1.81
C ILE A 226 -2.79 -18.68 2.69
N HIS A 227 -2.42 -19.95 2.93
CA HIS A 227 -3.23 -20.87 3.75
C HIS A 227 -2.77 -20.93 5.22
N ASP A 228 -1.63 -20.35 5.56
CA ASP A 228 -1.15 -20.18 6.93
C ASP A 228 -0.85 -18.70 7.20
N ALA A 229 -1.91 -17.94 7.34
CA ALA A 229 -1.84 -16.51 7.57
C ALA A 229 -1.14 -16.18 8.90
N ALA A 230 -1.37 -16.97 9.94
CA ALA A 230 -0.79 -16.73 11.25
C ALA A 230 0.73 -16.90 11.24
N THR A 231 1.26 -17.92 10.58
CA THR A 231 2.71 -18.07 10.42
C THR A 231 3.29 -16.92 9.60
N ARG A 232 2.64 -16.56 8.48
CA ARG A 232 3.13 -15.45 7.65
C ARG A 232 3.11 -14.11 8.40
N ALA A 233 2.08 -13.82 9.18
CA ALA A 233 2.01 -12.61 10.00
C ALA A 233 3.14 -12.58 11.05
N ARG A 234 3.45 -13.70 11.72
CA ARG A 234 4.60 -13.79 12.66
C ARG A 234 5.94 -13.56 11.97
N GLU A 235 6.13 -14.08 10.75
CA GLU A 235 7.35 -13.83 9.96
C GLU A 235 7.52 -12.34 9.65
N LEU A 236 6.44 -11.63 9.33
CA LEU A 236 6.47 -10.19 9.07
C LEU A 236 6.73 -9.37 10.35
N ILE A 237 6.14 -9.74 11.48
CA ILE A 237 6.44 -9.13 12.79
C ILE A 237 7.93 -9.29 13.11
N GLU A 238 8.48 -10.49 12.95
CA GLU A 238 9.89 -10.76 13.19
C GLU A 238 10.79 -9.99 12.21
N HIS A 239 10.42 -9.92 10.94
CA HIS A 239 11.12 -9.11 9.95
C HIS A 239 11.24 -7.64 10.39
N HIS A 240 10.14 -7.03 10.82
CA HIS A 240 10.17 -5.63 11.27
C HIS A 240 10.90 -5.46 12.60
N ARG A 241 10.86 -6.46 13.50
CA ARG A 241 11.70 -6.44 14.71
C ARG A 241 13.19 -6.40 14.37
N VAL A 242 13.64 -7.26 13.46
CA VAL A 242 15.03 -7.27 12.97
C VAL A 242 15.37 -5.94 12.30
N ARG A 243 14.49 -5.42 11.45
CA ARG A 243 14.71 -4.13 10.76
C ARG A 243 14.77 -2.95 11.74
N LEU A 244 13.99 -2.95 12.83
CA LEU A 244 14.09 -1.96 13.91
C LEU A 244 15.46 -2.03 14.59
N ASP A 245 15.98 -3.23 14.88
CA ASP A 245 17.30 -3.40 15.48
C ASP A 245 18.42 -2.94 14.53
N GLU A 246 18.34 -3.25 13.25
CA GLU A 246 19.26 -2.75 12.21
C GLU A 246 19.21 -1.22 12.10
N THR A 247 18.02 -0.63 12.12
CA THR A 247 17.83 0.83 12.09
C THR A 247 18.42 1.50 13.33
N ALA A 248 18.20 0.92 14.51
CA ALA A 248 18.80 1.41 15.75
C ALA A 248 20.32 1.31 15.73
N ALA A 249 20.89 0.23 15.19
CA ALA A 249 22.34 0.06 15.05
C ALA A 249 22.97 1.05 14.04
N ALA A 250 22.21 1.56 13.09
CA ALA A 250 22.66 2.59 12.15
C ALA A 250 22.65 4.01 12.75
N LEU A 251 22.04 4.22 13.94
CA LEU A 251 22.08 5.48 14.67
C LEU A 251 23.44 5.69 15.32
N SER A 252 23.75 6.93 15.65
CA SER A 252 24.94 7.33 16.39
C SER A 252 24.63 8.56 17.26
N THR A 253 25.58 8.97 18.08
CA THR A 253 25.50 10.24 18.84
C THR A 253 25.56 11.49 17.96
N LYS A 254 25.97 11.35 16.68
CA LYS A 254 25.93 12.44 15.69
C LYS A 254 24.58 12.37 14.97
N PRO A 255 23.89 13.52 14.79
CA PRO A 255 22.62 13.56 14.07
C PRO A 255 22.78 13.03 12.62
N ARG A 256 21.86 12.16 12.22
CA ARG A 256 21.77 11.60 10.87
C ARG A 256 20.37 11.74 10.34
N THR A 257 20.22 12.02 9.05
CA THR A 257 18.93 12.07 8.38
C THR A 257 18.43 10.67 8.01
N ALA A 258 17.12 10.52 7.78
CA ALA A 258 16.55 9.26 7.32
C ALA A 258 17.15 8.83 5.97
N TYR A 259 17.46 9.77 5.08
CA TYR A 259 18.14 9.47 3.82
C TYR A 259 19.52 8.82 4.05
N GLU A 260 20.36 9.41 4.91
CA GLU A 260 21.71 8.87 5.22
C GLU A 260 21.62 7.47 5.83
N ILE A 261 20.64 7.22 6.70
CA ILE A 261 20.41 5.91 7.30
C ILE A 261 19.88 4.92 6.25
N SER A 262 19.01 5.36 5.35
CA SER A 262 18.48 4.51 4.27
C SER A 262 19.56 4.03 3.30
N LEU A 263 20.67 4.79 3.14
CA LEU A 263 21.79 4.36 2.32
C LEU A 263 22.53 3.17 2.94
N ASP A 264 22.60 3.10 4.27
CA ASP A 264 23.24 2.00 4.97
C ASP A 264 22.35 0.74 4.99
N LEU A 265 21.03 0.93 5.16
CA LEU A 265 20.06 -0.18 5.25
C LEU A 265 19.73 -0.82 3.89
N PHE A 266 19.64 -0.04 2.83
CA PHE A 266 19.14 -0.48 1.51
C PHE A 266 20.19 -0.37 0.40
N GLY A 267 21.41 0.11 0.71
CA GLY A 267 22.47 0.34 -0.27
C GLY A 267 22.30 1.63 -1.08
N ARG A 268 23.28 1.93 -1.91
CA ARG A 268 23.37 3.20 -2.64
C ARG A 268 22.82 3.15 -4.06
N GLU A 269 22.80 1.97 -4.67
CA GLU A 269 22.42 1.77 -6.07
C GLU A 269 20.92 1.45 -6.20
N LEU A 270 20.07 2.43 -5.90
CA LEU A 270 18.62 2.33 -6.08
C LEU A 270 18.13 3.34 -7.10
N THR A 271 17.13 2.96 -7.89
CA THR A 271 16.40 3.92 -8.74
C THR A 271 15.70 4.98 -7.87
N PRO A 272 15.35 6.16 -8.40
CA PRO A 272 14.64 7.19 -7.64
C PRO A 272 13.38 6.65 -6.94
N THR A 273 12.57 5.86 -7.64
CA THR A 273 11.36 5.24 -7.06
C THR A 273 11.70 4.28 -5.91
N GLN A 274 12.69 3.40 -6.09
CA GLN A 274 13.13 2.50 -5.00
C GLN A 274 13.70 3.29 -3.81
N ARG A 275 14.43 4.37 -4.08
CA ARG A 275 14.96 5.26 -3.03
C ARG A 275 13.83 5.93 -2.24
N ARG A 276 12.74 6.34 -2.90
CA ARG A 276 11.56 6.87 -2.24
C ARG A 276 11.00 5.88 -1.21
N PHE A 277 10.79 4.63 -1.61
CA PHE A 277 10.30 3.59 -0.71
C PHE A 277 11.28 3.31 0.45
N ALA A 278 12.58 3.22 0.16
CA ALA A 278 13.60 2.99 1.17
C ALA A 278 13.65 4.10 2.23
N VAL A 279 13.54 5.37 1.83
CA VAL A 279 13.52 6.50 2.77
C VAL A 279 12.22 6.52 3.58
N ALA A 280 11.07 6.30 2.95
CA ALA A 280 9.78 6.28 3.64
C ALA A 280 9.69 5.13 4.66
N GLU A 281 10.21 3.95 4.32
CA GLU A 281 10.29 2.81 5.23
C GLU A 281 11.28 3.07 6.37
N THR A 282 12.44 3.68 6.08
CA THR A 282 13.39 4.10 7.13
C THR A 282 12.74 5.09 8.09
N LEU A 283 11.97 6.06 7.59
CA LEU A 283 11.23 7.03 8.41
C LEU A 283 10.22 6.35 9.33
N SER A 284 9.45 5.40 8.82
CA SER A 284 8.50 4.63 9.60
C SER A 284 9.18 3.90 10.76
N HIS A 285 10.34 3.27 10.53
CA HIS A 285 11.12 2.60 11.58
C HIS A 285 11.75 3.59 12.57
N LEU A 286 12.27 4.73 12.11
CA LEU A 286 12.86 5.76 12.98
C LEU A 286 11.82 6.39 13.90
N GLU A 287 10.64 6.74 13.40
CA GLU A 287 9.55 7.28 14.23
C GLU A 287 9.04 6.23 15.24
N ARG A 288 9.02 4.96 14.86
CA ARG A 288 8.73 3.87 15.81
C ARG A 288 9.79 3.78 16.90
N LEU A 289 11.09 3.84 16.58
CA LEU A 289 12.18 3.86 17.57
C LEU A 289 12.11 5.06 18.49
N VAL A 290 11.70 6.23 18.00
CA VAL A 290 11.48 7.42 18.83
C VAL A 290 10.38 7.15 19.86
N ARG A 291 9.26 6.53 19.44
CA ARG A 291 8.16 6.15 20.35
C ARG A 291 8.56 5.11 21.39
N GLU A 292 9.47 4.22 21.02
CA GLU A 292 10.04 3.22 21.92
C GLU A 292 11.14 3.79 22.85
N GLY A 293 11.52 5.05 22.70
CA GLY A 293 12.62 5.68 23.44
C GLY A 293 14.01 5.17 23.07
N ARG A 294 14.15 4.54 21.89
CA ARG A 294 15.39 3.99 21.32
C ARG A 294 16.08 4.94 20.35
N ALA A 295 15.45 6.04 20.02
CA ALA A 295 15.99 7.11 19.18
C ALA A 295 15.48 8.48 19.66
N THR A 296 16.27 9.51 19.41
CA THR A 296 15.85 10.91 19.62
C THR A 296 15.74 11.60 18.27
N ARG A 297 14.57 12.21 18.02
CA ARG A 297 14.31 13.05 16.86
C ARG A 297 14.63 14.50 17.19
N SER A 298 15.34 15.17 16.32
CA SER A 298 15.59 16.61 16.36
C SER A 298 15.24 17.26 15.01
N GLU A 299 14.89 18.54 15.08
CA GLU A 299 14.59 19.34 13.91
C GLU A 299 15.29 20.68 14.01
N ASP A 300 16.09 21.01 13.02
CA ASP A 300 16.85 22.23 12.92
C ASP A 300 16.83 22.73 11.48
N ASP A 301 16.65 24.05 11.29
CA ASP A 301 16.59 24.72 9.99
C ASP A 301 15.80 23.97 8.90
N ASN A 302 14.62 23.44 9.28
CA ASN A 302 13.77 22.66 8.39
C ASN A 302 14.34 21.29 7.98
N ARG A 303 15.33 20.76 8.71
CA ARG A 303 15.92 19.44 8.52
C ARG A 303 15.64 18.54 9.72
N VAL A 304 15.15 17.34 9.47
CA VAL A 304 14.91 16.33 10.50
C VAL A 304 16.08 15.36 10.57
N SER A 305 16.53 15.09 11.79
CA SER A 305 17.62 14.14 12.07
C SER A 305 17.32 13.30 13.31
N TYR A 306 18.08 12.21 13.44
CA TYR A 306 17.92 11.21 14.50
C TYR A 306 19.27 10.85 15.11
N THR A 307 19.26 10.59 16.43
CA THR A 307 20.39 10.09 17.20
C THR A 307 20.00 8.88 18.04
N SER A 308 21.01 8.12 18.48
CA SER A 308 20.86 7.07 19.49
C SER A 308 20.61 7.64 20.86
#